data_a134f7271166f8a55fa283c93d100ee9
#
_entry.id   a134f7271166f8a55fa283c93d100ee9
#
_cell.length_a   1.000
_cell.length_b   1.000
_cell.length_c   1.000
_cell.angle_alpha   90.00
_cell.angle_beta   90.00
_cell.angle_gamma   90.00
#
_symmetry.space_group_name_H-M   'P 1'
#
loop_
_entity.id
_entity.type
_entity.pdbx_description
1 polymer ?
#
loop_
_entity_poly.entity_id
_entity_poly.type
_entity_poly.pdbx_seq_one_letter_code
_entity_poly.pdbx_strand_id
1 'polypeptide(L)'
;MEDIIKNLIEKISSYDILNNLFPGIIFCSIVERTTRITFSTGEIWEDLFLYYFVGMVISRIGSIFIEKILKSIKVCNKKTKEKEKFLKFAPYGDYIEASEADSFIKVLNETNNTYRTIIAMLVAVMGAKLYDWFLYDLINDLGVSGINSVFLIVCLLIIMLFIRSYKKQTDYIRGRVEKYVKSKQIGK
;
A
#
# COMPACT_ATOMS: atom_id res chain seq x y z
N MET A 1 27.41 -11.89 -8.35
CA MET A 1 26.20 -11.58 -7.53
C MET A 1 26.01 -10.08 -7.37
N GLU A 2 27.08 -9.32 -7.08
CA GLU A 2 27.04 -7.85 -6.97
C GLU A 2 26.50 -7.15 -8.22
N ASP A 3 26.91 -7.58 -9.42
CA ASP A 3 26.44 -6.97 -10.68
C ASP A 3 24.96 -7.18 -10.95
N ILE A 4 24.41 -8.34 -10.54
CA ILE A 4 22.98 -8.62 -10.66
C ILE A 4 22.19 -7.69 -9.74
N ILE A 5 22.68 -7.48 -8.52
CA ILE A 5 22.05 -6.63 -7.52
C ILE A 5 22.11 -5.17 -7.92
N LYS A 6 23.27 -4.71 -8.42
CA LYS A 6 23.44 -3.35 -8.94
C LYS A 6 22.44 -3.09 -10.07
N ASN A 7 22.32 -4.02 -11.02
CA ASN A 7 21.34 -3.94 -12.11
C ASN A 7 19.88 -3.98 -11.64
N LEU A 8 19.57 -4.68 -10.54
CA LEU A 8 18.23 -4.68 -9.94
C LEU A 8 17.92 -3.34 -9.26
N ILE A 9 18.87 -2.82 -8.47
CA ILE A 9 18.72 -1.52 -7.78
C ILE A 9 18.57 -0.39 -8.80
N GLU A 10 19.35 -0.39 -9.89
CA GLU A 10 19.24 0.61 -10.95
C GLU A 10 17.88 0.57 -11.69
N LYS A 11 17.18 -0.58 -11.68
CA LYS A 11 15.86 -0.73 -12.30
C LYS A 11 14.70 -0.42 -11.35
N ILE A 12 14.94 -0.38 -10.04
CA ILE A 12 13.92 -0.01 -9.06
C ILE A 12 13.73 1.51 -9.13
N SER A 13 12.51 1.95 -9.42
CA SER A 13 12.22 3.39 -9.45
C SER A 13 12.35 4.01 -8.06
N SER A 14 12.72 5.29 -8.01
CA SER A 14 12.74 6.04 -6.74
C SER A 14 11.38 6.00 -6.03
N TYR A 15 10.29 5.95 -6.81
CA TYR A 15 8.95 5.81 -6.29
C TYR A 15 8.74 4.46 -5.58
N ASP A 16 9.24 3.34 -6.15
CA ASP A 16 9.12 2.01 -5.54
C ASP A 16 9.91 1.91 -4.24
N ILE A 17 11.09 2.54 -4.20
CA ILE A 17 11.89 2.64 -2.98
C ILE A 17 11.10 3.37 -1.89
N LEU A 18 10.58 4.56 -2.19
CA LEU A 18 9.86 5.40 -1.23
C LEU A 18 8.49 4.80 -0.83
N ASN A 19 7.82 4.13 -1.75
CA ASN A 19 6.46 3.64 -1.52
C ASN A 19 6.39 2.19 -1.01
N ASN A 20 7.45 1.40 -1.21
CA ASN A 20 7.49 0.00 -0.80
C ASN A 20 8.66 -0.28 0.14
N LEU A 21 9.92 -0.06 -0.28
CA LEU A 21 11.07 -0.50 0.50
C LEU A 21 11.19 0.25 1.83
N PHE A 22 11.16 1.57 1.83
CA PHE A 22 11.28 2.36 3.07
C PHE A 22 10.16 2.07 4.09
N PRO A 23 8.88 2.05 3.72
CA PRO A 23 7.83 1.68 4.66
C PRO A 23 7.99 0.28 5.23
N GLY A 24 8.47 -0.67 4.44
CA GLY A 24 8.75 -2.03 4.91
C GLY A 24 9.90 -2.08 5.93
N ILE A 25 11.03 -1.43 5.65
CA ILE A 25 12.17 -1.34 6.58
C ILE A 25 11.73 -0.68 7.90
N ILE A 26 11.05 0.47 7.81
CA ILE A 26 10.61 1.21 9.00
C ILE A 26 9.62 0.38 9.81
N PHE A 27 8.63 -0.25 9.15
CA PHE A 27 7.66 -1.12 9.80
C PHE A 27 8.33 -2.26 10.54
N CYS A 28 9.15 -3.07 9.86
CA CYS A 28 9.84 -4.20 10.48
C CYS A 28 10.74 -3.75 11.63
N SER A 29 11.52 -2.67 11.44
CA SER A 29 12.41 -2.14 12.50
C SER A 29 11.65 -1.67 13.74
N ILE A 30 10.48 -1.02 13.58
CA ILE A 30 9.68 -0.58 14.73
C ILE A 30 9.03 -1.79 15.41
N VAL A 31 8.46 -2.71 14.64
CA VAL A 31 7.77 -3.88 15.19
C VAL A 31 8.76 -4.77 15.95
N GLU A 32 9.93 -5.07 15.41
CA GLU A 32 10.97 -5.87 16.09
C GLU A 32 11.44 -5.24 17.40
N ARG A 33 11.55 -3.89 17.45
CA ARG A 33 11.98 -3.18 18.66
C ARG A 33 10.88 -3.05 19.72
N THR A 34 9.62 -3.14 19.33
CA THR A 34 8.49 -2.82 20.22
C THR A 34 7.59 -4.01 20.53
N THR A 35 7.77 -5.14 19.85
CA THR A 35 7.00 -6.37 20.02
C THR A 35 7.92 -7.58 20.09
N ARG A 36 7.35 -8.76 20.34
CA ARG A 36 8.06 -10.05 20.31
C ARG A 36 8.17 -10.66 18.92
N ILE A 37 7.74 -9.95 17.88
CA ILE A 37 7.78 -10.40 16.48
C ILE A 37 9.16 -10.09 15.91
N THR A 38 9.82 -11.06 15.30
CA THR A 38 11.09 -10.92 14.58
C THR A 38 10.89 -11.20 13.11
N PHE A 39 11.45 -10.36 12.26
CA PHE A 39 11.43 -10.50 10.78
C PHE A 39 12.81 -10.84 10.24
N SER A 40 13.88 -10.32 10.87
CA SER A 40 15.24 -10.50 10.37
C SER A 40 15.66 -11.96 10.44
N THR A 41 16.20 -12.45 9.31
CA THR A 41 16.79 -13.79 9.17
C THR A 41 18.28 -13.78 9.52
N GLY A 42 18.89 -12.59 9.62
CA GLY A 42 20.34 -12.38 9.77
C GLY A 42 21.09 -12.28 8.46
N GLU A 43 20.43 -12.56 7.34
CA GLU A 43 21.00 -12.45 6.00
C GLU A 43 20.49 -11.18 5.31
N ILE A 44 21.38 -10.23 5.02
CA ILE A 44 21.03 -8.88 4.49
C ILE A 44 20.12 -8.95 3.26
N TRP A 45 20.35 -9.90 2.37
CA TRP A 45 19.61 -10.00 1.11
C TRP A 45 18.19 -10.53 1.33
N GLU A 46 18.05 -11.54 2.18
CA GLU A 46 16.73 -12.09 2.54
C GLU A 46 15.89 -11.03 3.25
N ASP A 47 16.50 -10.32 4.18
CA ASP A 47 15.85 -9.24 4.91
C ASP A 47 15.40 -8.10 3.97
N LEU A 48 16.24 -7.72 2.98
CA LEU A 48 15.90 -6.69 2.01
C LEU A 48 14.68 -7.08 1.17
N PHE A 49 14.62 -8.32 0.67
CA PHE A 49 13.47 -8.84 -0.07
C PHE A 49 12.22 -8.91 0.80
N LEU A 50 12.37 -9.36 2.04
CA LEU A 50 11.27 -9.42 3.00
C LEU A 50 10.70 -8.04 3.29
N TYR A 51 11.56 -7.05 3.56
CA TYR A 51 11.15 -5.67 3.81
C TYR A 51 10.46 -5.06 2.60
N TYR A 52 10.98 -5.29 1.40
CA TYR A 52 10.31 -4.84 0.17
C TYR A 52 8.93 -5.47 0.02
N PHE A 53 8.79 -6.78 0.26
CA PHE A 53 7.51 -7.48 0.19
C PHE A 53 6.53 -6.97 1.24
N VAL A 54 6.96 -6.82 2.49
CA VAL A 54 6.14 -6.27 3.58
C VAL A 54 5.66 -4.86 3.23
N GLY A 55 6.55 -4.00 2.74
CA GLY A 55 6.18 -2.66 2.32
C GLY A 55 5.20 -2.65 1.15
N MET A 56 5.34 -3.57 0.18
CA MET A 56 4.39 -3.74 -0.89
C MET A 56 3.00 -4.14 -0.36
N VAL A 57 2.93 -5.05 0.60
CA VAL A 57 1.66 -5.42 1.28
C VAL A 57 1.05 -4.20 1.97
N ILE A 58 1.84 -3.43 2.72
CA ILE A 58 1.41 -2.21 3.40
C ILE A 58 0.86 -1.19 2.38
N SER A 59 1.56 -0.99 1.27
CA SER A 59 1.11 -0.09 0.18
C SER A 59 -0.24 -0.54 -0.41
N ARG A 60 -0.47 -1.87 -0.55
CA ARG A 60 -1.76 -2.40 -1.02
C ARG A 60 -2.86 -2.21 0.01
N ILE A 61 -2.59 -2.42 1.29
CA ILE A 61 -3.52 -2.09 2.39
C ILE A 61 -3.89 -0.61 2.32
N GLY A 62 -2.92 0.29 2.15
CA GLY A 62 -3.14 1.71 1.95
C GLY A 62 -4.09 2.01 0.79
N SER A 63 -3.86 1.36 -0.36
CA SER A 63 -4.65 1.57 -1.58
C SER A 63 -6.09 1.03 -1.50
N ILE A 64 -6.34 -0.02 -0.73
CA ILE A 64 -7.65 -0.70 -0.71
C ILE A 64 -8.48 -0.24 0.49
N PHE A 65 -7.86 -0.13 1.66
CA PHE A 65 -8.57 0.16 2.90
C PHE A 65 -8.45 1.63 3.30
N ILE A 66 -7.22 2.15 3.45
CA ILE A 66 -7.00 3.52 3.94
C ILE A 66 -7.61 4.55 2.97
N GLU A 67 -7.37 4.41 1.67
CA GLU A 67 -7.95 5.30 0.67
C GLU A 67 -9.47 5.29 0.72
N LYS A 68 -10.10 4.12 0.89
CA LYS A 68 -11.56 4.00 1.00
C LYS A 68 -12.09 4.68 2.27
N ILE A 69 -11.41 4.50 3.40
CA ILE A 69 -11.77 5.14 4.66
C ILE A 69 -11.66 6.66 4.51
N LEU A 70 -10.52 7.16 4.01
CA LEU A 70 -10.31 8.60 3.83
C LEU A 70 -11.33 9.24 2.88
N LYS A 71 -11.74 8.54 1.82
CA LYS A 71 -12.80 8.98 0.90
C LYS A 71 -14.18 9.05 1.55
N SER A 72 -14.42 8.26 2.61
CA SER A 72 -15.71 8.23 3.32
C SER A 72 -15.85 9.33 4.37
N ILE A 73 -14.73 9.93 4.81
CA ILE A 73 -14.73 10.96 5.84
C ILE A 73 -15.43 12.22 5.31
N LYS A 74 -16.39 12.72 6.08
CA LYS A 74 -17.06 14.00 5.86
C LYS A 74 -16.74 14.95 7.00
N VAL A 75 -16.42 16.18 6.67
CA VAL A 75 -16.15 17.25 7.64
C VAL A 75 -17.21 18.32 7.50
N CYS A 76 -17.68 18.86 8.62
CA CYS A 76 -18.61 19.97 8.62
C CYS A 76 -17.87 21.24 8.21
N ASN A 77 -18.29 21.86 7.10
CA ASN A 77 -17.76 23.13 6.67
C ASN A 77 -18.27 24.22 7.63
N LYS A 78 -17.36 24.94 8.29
CA LYS A 78 -17.71 25.98 9.28
C LYS A 78 -18.48 27.16 8.67
N LYS A 79 -18.35 27.39 7.35
CA LYS A 79 -19.03 28.50 6.66
C LYS A 79 -20.43 28.13 6.19
N THR A 80 -20.61 26.95 5.61
CA THR A 80 -21.89 26.51 5.02
C THR A 80 -22.71 25.64 5.98
N LYS A 81 -22.15 25.17 7.10
CA LYS A 81 -22.73 24.17 8.03
C LYS A 81 -23.11 22.84 7.35
N GLU A 82 -22.70 22.62 6.12
CA GLU A 82 -22.94 21.39 5.36
C GLU A 82 -21.80 20.38 5.54
N LYS A 83 -22.14 19.09 5.46
CA LYS A 83 -21.15 18.00 5.49
C LYS A 83 -20.54 17.81 4.12
N GLU A 84 -19.32 18.26 3.93
CA GLU A 84 -18.53 18.04 2.70
C GLU A 84 -17.55 16.89 2.85
N LYS A 85 -17.20 16.23 1.73
CA LYS A 85 -16.13 15.23 1.73
C LYS A 85 -14.80 15.87 2.14
N PHE A 86 -14.08 15.24 3.06
CA PHE A 86 -12.77 15.69 3.50
C PHE A 86 -11.76 15.74 2.33
N LEU A 87 -11.75 14.69 1.50
CA LEU A 87 -10.91 14.63 0.30
C LEU A 87 -11.79 14.79 -0.97
N LYS A 88 -11.41 15.74 -1.83
CA LYS A 88 -12.04 15.98 -3.12
C LYS A 88 -11.10 15.46 -4.21
N PHE A 89 -11.50 14.39 -4.89
CA PHE A 89 -10.74 13.80 -6.00
C PHE A 89 -11.30 14.30 -7.33
N ALA A 90 -10.41 14.59 -8.28
CA ALA A 90 -10.80 14.81 -9.67
C ALA A 90 -11.37 13.52 -10.29
N PRO A 91 -12.31 13.61 -11.22
CA PRO A 91 -12.73 12.45 -12.01
C PRO A 91 -11.53 11.80 -12.70
N TYR A 92 -11.52 10.47 -12.75
CA TYR A 92 -10.36 9.74 -13.30
C TYR A 92 -10.06 10.10 -14.76
N GLY A 93 -11.10 10.36 -15.54
CA GLY A 93 -10.95 10.81 -16.93
C GLY A 93 -10.20 12.13 -17.06
N ASP A 94 -10.55 13.13 -16.24
CA ASP A 94 -9.91 14.45 -16.24
C ASP A 94 -8.47 14.36 -15.72
N TYR A 95 -8.22 13.49 -14.73
CA TYR A 95 -6.87 13.21 -14.25
C TYR A 95 -5.95 12.69 -15.37
N ILE A 96 -6.43 11.74 -16.20
CA ILE A 96 -5.63 11.20 -17.31
C ILE A 96 -5.23 12.32 -18.26
N GLU A 97 -6.19 13.14 -18.70
CA GLU A 97 -5.97 14.21 -19.66
C GLU A 97 -5.02 15.28 -19.10
N ALA A 98 -5.28 15.73 -17.89
CA ALA A 98 -4.43 16.69 -17.22
C ALA A 98 -3.00 16.16 -17.01
N SER A 99 -2.84 14.88 -16.66
CA SER A 99 -1.53 14.26 -16.43
C SER A 99 -0.72 14.01 -17.72
N GLU A 100 -1.35 14.06 -18.88
CA GLU A 100 -0.68 14.03 -20.19
C GLU A 100 -0.20 15.43 -20.59
N ALA A 101 -0.93 16.47 -20.20
CA ALA A 101 -0.57 17.87 -20.44
C ALA A 101 0.47 18.40 -19.43
N ASP A 102 0.37 17.96 -18.16
CA ASP A 102 1.24 18.39 -17.07
C ASP A 102 1.81 17.19 -16.33
N SER A 103 3.10 16.90 -16.56
CA SER A 103 3.82 15.78 -15.91
C SER A 103 3.93 15.93 -14.40
N PHE A 104 3.82 17.15 -13.86
CA PHE A 104 3.92 17.38 -12.41
C PHE A 104 2.74 16.78 -11.65
N ILE A 105 1.58 16.63 -12.29
CA ILE A 105 0.42 15.92 -11.70
C ILE A 105 0.75 14.47 -11.34
N LYS A 106 1.60 13.80 -12.13
CA LYS A 106 2.06 12.43 -11.81
C LYS A 106 2.89 12.42 -10.54
N VAL A 107 3.81 13.36 -10.39
CA VAL A 107 4.66 13.52 -9.19
C VAL A 107 3.80 13.77 -7.94
N LEU A 108 2.80 14.66 -8.04
CA LEU A 108 1.87 14.92 -6.95
C LEU A 108 1.07 13.67 -6.55
N ASN A 109 0.65 12.87 -7.55
CA ASN A 109 -0.06 11.62 -7.29
C ASN A 109 0.85 10.57 -6.63
N GLU A 110 2.11 10.47 -7.03
CA GLU A 110 3.11 9.60 -6.39
C GLU A 110 3.34 10.02 -4.93
N THR A 111 3.46 11.31 -4.68
CA THR A 111 3.57 11.87 -3.33
C THR A 111 2.35 11.54 -2.46
N ASN A 112 1.14 11.69 -3.00
CA ASN A 112 -0.09 11.29 -2.31
C ASN A 112 -0.12 9.79 -1.99
N ASN A 113 0.35 8.95 -2.90
CA ASN A 113 0.46 7.52 -2.68
C ASN A 113 1.44 7.19 -1.54
N THR A 114 2.56 7.91 -1.48
CA THR A 114 3.54 7.77 -0.40
C THR A 114 2.94 8.14 0.96
N TYR A 115 2.24 9.27 1.07
CA TYR A 115 1.53 9.64 2.31
C TYR A 115 0.52 8.58 2.74
N ARG A 116 -0.27 8.07 1.80
CA ARG A 116 -1.23 7.00 2.07
C ARG A 116 -0.55 5.73 2.59
N THR A 117 0.61 5.37 2.03
CA THR A 117 1.39 4.20 2.46
C THR A 117 1.98 4.42 3.85
N ILE A 118 2.45 5.63 4.17
CA ILE A 118 2.92 5.98 5.52
C ILE A 118 1.78 5.84 6.55
N ILE A 119 0.59 6.33 6.23
CA ILE A 119 -0.58 6.15 7.11
C ILE A 119 -0.88 4.67 7.31
N ALA A 120 -0.87 3.87 6.25
CA ALA A 120 -1.10 2.44 6.32
C ALA A 120 -0.03 1.73 7.17
N MET A 121 1.23 2.14 7.04
CA MET A 121 2.35 1.63 7.83
C MET A 121 2.14 1.90 9.33
N LEU A 122 1.79 3.13 9.70
CA LEU A 122 1.54 3.48 11.10
C LEU A 122 0.34 2.70 11.68
N VAL A 123 -0.73 2.53 10.91
CA VAL A 123 -1.87 1.70 11.30
C VAL A 123 -1.46 0.23 11.47
N ALA A 124 -0.61 -0.28 10.57
CA ALA A 124 -0.10 -1.65 10.67
C ALA A 124 0.81 -1.84 11.90
N VAL A 125 1.67 -0.87 12.24
CA VAL A 125 2.46 -0.88 13.47
C VAL A 125 1.57 -0.94 14.71
N MET A 126 0.51 -0.11 14.75
CA MET A 126 -0.47 -0.17 15.84
C MET A 126 -1.15 -1.54 15.91
N GLY A 127 -1.52 -2.10 14.77
CA GLY A 127 -2.09 -3.45 14.67
C GLY A 127 -1.14 -4.53 15.19
N ALA A 128 0.14 -4.48 14.81
CA ALA A 128 1.17 -5.41 15.29
C ALA A 128 1.36 -5.31 16.82
N LYS A 129 1.31 -4.10 17.38
CA LYS A 129 1.40 -3.88 18.82
C LYS A 129 0.18 -4.41 19.57
N LEU A 130 -1.03 -4.23 19.02
CA LEU A 130 -2.25 -4.80 19.58
C LEU A 130 -2.24 -6.33 19.53
N TYR A 131 -1.75 -6.92 18.41
CA TYR A 131 -1.54 -8.35 18.29
C TYR A 131 -0.59 -8.86 19.37
N ASP A 132 0.57 -8.25 19.56
CA ASP A 132 1.56 -8.61 20.55
C ASP A 132 0.99 -8.56 21.98
N TRP A 133 0.15 -7.57 22.26
CA TRP A 133 -0.41 -7.36 23.59
C TRP A 133 -1.55 -8.33 23.91
N PHE A 134 -2.46 -8.60 22.97
CA PHE A 134 -3.70 -9.32 23.25
C PHE A 134 -3.72 -10.75 22.72
N LEU A 135 -3.04 -11.04 21.62
CA LEU A 135 -3.22 -12.29 20.88
C LEU A 135 -1.97 -13.17 20.90
N TYR A 136 -0.79 -12.61 21.15
CA TYR A 136 0.46 -13.36 21.05
C TYR A 136 0.47 -14.57 21.97
N ASP A 137 0.19 -14.38 23.26
CA ASP A 137 0.22 -15.46 24.25
C ASP A 137 -0.90 -16.48 23.99
N LEU A 138 -2.11 -15.99 23.65
CA LEU A 138 -3.24 -16.86 23.29
C LEU A 138 -2.91 -17.79 22.11
N ILE A 139 -2.27 -17.26 21.07
CA ILE A 139 -1.92 -18.05 19.88
C ILE A 139 -0.77 -19.00 20.20
N ASN A 140 0.19 -18.58 21.01
CA ASN A 140 1.31 -19.41 21.41
C ASN A 140 0.87 -20.60 22.28
N ASP A 141 -0.13 -20.40 23.12
CA ASP A 141 -0.74 -21.45 23.95
C ASP A 141 -1.48 -22.53 23.12
N LEU A 142 -1.91 -22.20 21.89
CA LEU A 142 -2.49 -23.16 20.94
C LEU A 142 -1.44 -24.11 20.33
N GLY A 143 -0.15 -23.87 20.58
CA GLY A 143 0.95 -24.67 20.06
C GLY A 143 1.13 -24.61 18.56
N VAL A 144 1.88 -25.56 18.01
CA VAL A 144 2.27 -25.58 16.57
C VAL A 144 1.04 -25.59 15.65
N SER A 145 -0.04 -26.27 16.02
CA SER A 145 -1.27 -26.31 15.22
C SER A 145 -1.95 -24.94 15.13
N GLY A 146 -1.99 -24.19 16.23
CA GLY A 146 -2.51 -22.83 16.27
C GLY A 146 -1.67 -21.88 15.44
N ILE A 147 -0.36 -21.93 15.56
CA ILE A 147 0.58 -21.10 14.79
C ILE A 147 0.42 -21.36 13.29
N ASN A 148 0.36 -22.62 12.86
CA ASN A 148 0.15 -22.97 11.44
C ASN A 148 -1.20 -22.48 10.92
N SER A 149 -2.26 -22.55 11.73
CA SER A 149 -3.58 -22.04 11.35
C SER A 149 -3.57 -20.52 11.15
N VAL A 150 -2.92 -19.78 12.03
CA VAL A 150 -2.74 -18.33 11.90
C VAL A 150 -1.95 -17.99 10.64
N PHE A 151 -0.86 -18.70 10.37
CA PHE A 151 -0.06 -18.52 9.15
C PHE A 151 -0.92 -18.69 7.88
N LEU A 152 -1.72 -19.76 7.81
CA LEU A 152 -2.62 -19.98 6.66
C LEU A 152 -3.66 -18.86 6.52
N ILE A 153 -4.23 -18.37 7.62
CA ILE A 153 -5.18 -17.24 7.59
C ILE A 153 -4.49 -15.99 7.05
N VAL A 154 -3.29 -15.67 7.51
CA VAL A 154 -2.52 -14.52 7.02
C VAL A 154 -2.22 -14.66 5.53
N CYS A 155 -1.80 -15.83 5.07
CA CYS A 155 -1.59 -16.09 3.64
C CYS A 155 -2.86 -15.86 2.83
N LEU A 156 -4.01 -16.37 3.28
CA LEU A 156 -5.30 -16.16 2.60
C LEU A 156 -5.70 -14.68 2.56
N LEU A 157 -5.47 -13.92 3.64
CA LEU A 157 -5.73 -12.48 3.67
C LEU A 157 -4.84 -11.72 2.68
N ILE A 158 -3.56 -12.08 2.59
CA ILE A 158 -2.63 -11.51 1.61
C ILE A 158 -3.08 -11.83 0.17
N ILE A 159 -3.47 -13.08 -0.11
CA ILE A 159 -3.99 -13.48 -1.41
C ILE A 159 -5.23 -12.64 -1.77
N MET A 160 -6.20 -12.51 -0.88
CA MET A 160 -7.40 -11.69 -1.10
C MET A 160 -7.06 -10.22 -1.33
N LEU A 161 -6.07 -9.69 -0.62
CA LEU A 161 -5.57 -8.33 -0.80
C LEU A 161 -5.03 -8.13 -2.23
N PHE A 162 -4.20 -9.06 -2.72
CA PHE A 162 -3.63 -8.97 -4.07
C PHE A 162 -4.67 -9.19 -5.17
N ILE A 163 -5.66 -10.07 -4.98
CA ILE A 163 -6.80 -10.22 -5.91
C ILE A 163 -7.57 -8.90 -6.04
N ARG A 164 -7.86 -8.22 -4.92
CA ARG A 164 -8.53 -6.92 -4.95
C ARG A 164 -7.66 -5.84 -5.60
N SER A 165 -6.35 -5.88 -5.36
CA SER A 165 -5.38 -4.99 -6.02
C SER A 165 -5.37 -5.20 -7.53
N TYR A 166 -5.35 -6.46 -7.97
CA TYR A 166 -5.39 -6.83 -9.38
C TYR A 166 -6.66 -6.32 -10.05
N LYS A 167 -7.82 -6.56 -9.42
CA LYS A 167 -9.10 -6.03 -9.92
C LYS A 167 -9.06 -4.51 -10.06
N LYS A 168 -8.62 -3.78 -9.03
CA LYS A 168 -8.52 -2.31 -9.05
C LYS A 168 -7.64 -1.84 -10.21
N GLN A 169 -6.50 -2.49 -10.43
CA GLN A 169 -5.59 -2.17 -11.53
C GLN A 169 -6.22 -2.45 -12.90
N THR A 170 -6.90 -3.57 -13.05
CA THR A 170 -7.62 -3.93 -14.28
C THR A 170 -8.72 -2.91 -14.62
N ASP A 171 -9.47 -2.45 -13.62
CA ASP A 171 -10.50 -1.41 -13.79
C ASP A 171 -9.88 -0.07 -14.27
N TYR A 172 -8.70 0.30 -13.76
CA TYR A 172 -7.96 1.48 -14.25
C TYR A 172 -7.49 1.32 -15.70
N ILE A 173 -6.92 0.15 -16.05
CA ILE A 173 -6.50 -0.13 -17.43
C ILE A 173 -7.69 -0.02 -18.38
N ARG A 174 -8.83 -0.65 -18.02
CA ARG A 174 -10.05 -0.59 -18.81
C ARG A 174 -10.51 0.86 -19.03
N GLY A 175 -10.61 1.65 -17.97
CA GLY A 175 -11.03 3.06 -18.08
C GLY A 175 -10.10 3.89 -18.97
N ARG A 176 -8.78 3.60 -18.94
CA ARG A 176 -7.81 4.27 -19.81
C ARG A 176 -7.98 3.88 -21.28
N VAL A 177 -8.17 2.58 -21.56
CA VAL A 177 -8.40 2.08 -22.92
C VAL A 177 -9.70 2.63 -23.49
N GLU A 178 -10.80 2.63 -22.73
CA GLU A 178 -12.09 3.17 -23.16
C GLU A 178 -11.98 4.67 -23.52
N LYS A 179 -11.25 5.46 -22.72
CA LYS A 179 -11.03 6.88 -23.01
C LYS A 179 -10.22 7.07 -24.30
N TYR A 180 -9.14 6.31 -24.48
CA TYR A 180 -8.31 6.36 -25.68
C TYR A 180 -9.10 6.02 -26.96
N VAL A 181 -9.95 4.99 -26.90
CA VAL A 181 -10.80 4.61 -28.04
C VAL A 181 -11.81 5.70 -28.37
N LYS A 182 -12.46 6.30 -27.36
CA LYS A 182 -13.41 7.41 -27.56
C LYS A 182 -12.75 8.64 -28.17
N SER A 183 -11.56 9.02 -27.74
CA SER A 183 -10.84 10.17 -28.29
C SER A 183 -10.50 9.99 -29.78
N LYS A 184 -10.16 8.76 -30.20
CA LYS A 184 -9.92 8.44 -31.62
C LYS A 184 -11.19 8.48 -32.50
N GLN A 185 -12.37 8.24 -31.92
CA GLN A 185 -13.63 8.30 -32.67
C GLN A 185 -14.13 9.73 -32.87
N ILE A 186 -13.80 10.65 -31.95
CA ILE A 186 -14.19 12.06 -32.04
C ILE A 186 -13.25 12.85 -32.96
N GLY A 187 -12.02 12.38 -33.17
CA GLY A 187 -11.02 12.99 -34.05
C GLY A 187 -11.10 12.54 -35.55
N LYS A 188 -12.12 11.73 -35.87
CA LYS A 188 -12.51 11.39 -37.27
C LYS A 188 -13.81 12.12 -37.63
#